data_009968bfaef8e1851f3867e27878c59e
#
_entry.id   009968bfaef8e1851f3867e27878c59e
#
_cell.length_a   1.000
_cell.length_b   1.000
_cell.length_c   1.000
_cell.angle_alpha   90.00
_cell.angle_beta   90.00
_cell.angle_gamma   90.00
#
_symmetry.space_group_name_H-M   'P 1'
#
loop_
_entity.id
_entity.type
_entity.pdbx_description
1 polymer ?
#
loop_
_entity_poly.entity_id
_entity_poly.type
_entity_poly.pdbx_seq_one_letter_code
_entity_poly.pdbx_strand_id
1 'polypeptide(L)'
;MKYLALLPIALMLGTPAIAETINPYQEKGCVYDGDVGKDGKPSGKGTWKCQDGRSYVGSFKSGKFDGKGAYTVSGNGETFIEPFSSNSAKLRNMTLEGMFKKGKAHGNFTASQNGTPVFIMKCEDGMIKEVKLPKKSASKTK
;
A
#
# COMPACT_ATOMS: atom_id res chain seq x y z
N MET A 1 10.43 -34.22 45.15
CA MET A 1 9.97 -34.25 44.21
C MET A 1 9.73 -33.06 43.59
N LYS A 2 9.95 -32.86 42.63
CA LYS A 2 9.93 -31.81 42.08
C LYS A 2 9.11 -31.74 41.01
N TYR A 3 8.36 -30.98 40.81
CA TYR A 3 7.60 -30.79 39.81
C TYR A 3 8.15 -29.72 39.02
N LEU A 4 8.51 -30.01 37.99
CA LEU A 4 8.73 -29.17 36.99
C LEU A 4 7.46 -28.70 36.54
N ALA A 5 7.06 -27.64 37.01
CA ALA A 5 5.99 -26.95 36.44
C ALA A 5 6.45 -26.53 35.07
N LEU A 6 6.08 -27.30 34.11
CA LEU A 6 6.14 -26.87 32.81
C LEU A 6 5.21 -25.75 32.72
N LEU A 7 5.68 -24.62 32.86
CA LEU A 7 5.04 -23.47 32.46
C LEU A 7 4.71 -23.63 31.03
N PRO A 8 3.46 -23.63 30.70
CA PRO A 8 3.13 -23.53 29.34
C PRO A 8 3.76 -22.22 28.92
N ILE A 9 4.67 -22.32 28.12
CA ILE A 9 5.09 -21.23 27.36
C ILE A 9 3.85 -20.86 26.66
N ALA A 10 3.19 -19.89 27.18
CA ALA A 10 2.13 -19.31 26.44
C ALA A 10 2.81 -18.72 25.27
N LEU A 11 2.85 -19.48 24.27
CA LEU A 11 3.16 -19.01 23.02
C LEU A 11 2.12 -18.00 22.74
N MET A 12 2.47 -16.80 22.94
CA MET A 12 1.75 -15.74 22.40
C MET A 12 1.97 -15.79 20.95
N LEU A 13 1.47 -16.82 20.40
CA LEU A 13 1.41 -16.88 19.01
C LEU A 13 0.22 -16.09 18.69
N GLY A 14 0.45 -14.85 18.43
CA GLY A 14 -0.43 -14.21 17.51
C GLY A 14 -0.64 -15.21 16.39
N THR A 15 -1.89 -15.47 16.05
CA THR A 15 -2.21 -16.32 14.94
C THR A 15 -1.28 -15.96 13.82
N PRO A 16 -0.51 -16.88 13.31
CA PRO A 16 0.36 -16.59 12.19
C PRO A 16 -0.53 -16.12 11.08
N ALA A 17 -0.23 -14.97 10.54
CA ALA A 17 -0.91 -14.48 9.37
C ALA A 17 -0.75 -15.55 8.32
N ILE A 18 -1.84 -16.04 7.78
CA ILE A 18 -1.77 -17.05 6.75
C ILE A 18 -1.69 -16.30 5.45
N ALA A 19 -0.64 -16.53 4.70
CA ALA A 19 -0.51 -15.93 3.38
C ALA A 19 -1.42 -16.67 2.41
N GLU A 20 -2.22 -15.94 1.68
CA GLU A 20 -3.13 -16.50 0.69
C GLU A 20 -3.11 -15.67 -0.59
N THR A 21 -3.51 -16.31 -1.67
CA THR A 21 -3.71 -15.63 -2.95
C THR A 21 -5.22 -15.57 -3.21
N ILE A 22 -5.74 -14.37 -3.44
CA ILE A 22 -7.15 -14.17 -3.75
C ILE A 22 -7.27 -13.66 -5.19
N ASN A 23 -7.95 -14.43 -6.05
CA ASN A 23 -8.06 -14.10 -7.46
C ASN A 23 -9.47 -14.41 -7.95
N PRO A 24 -10.26 -13.44 -8.42
CA PRO A 24 -9.92 -12.01 -8.47
C PRO A 24 -10.12 -11.34 -7.11
N TYR A 25 -9.49 -10.22 -6.92
CA TYR A 25 -9.69 -9.42 -5.72
C TYR A 25 -10.05 -7.98 -6.09
N GLN A 26 -11.20 -7.55 -5.63
CA GLN A 26 -11.83 -6.25 -5.89
C GLN A 26 -12.30 -6.08 -7.32
N GLU A 27 -11.46 -6.34 -8.28
CA GLU A 27 -11.81 -6.20 -9.68
C GLU A 27 -11.33 -7.40 -10.47
N LYS A 28 -11.99 -7.67 -11.59
CA LYS A 28 -11.56 -8.70 -12.50
C LYS A 28 -10.18 -8.30 -13.04
N GLY A 29 -9.28 -9.21 -13.05
CA GLY A 29 -7.92 -8.95 -13.51
C GLY A 29 -6.97 -8.49 -12.43
N CYS A 30 -7.45 -8.37 -11.19
CA CYS A 30 -6.61 -7.99 -10.06
C CYS A 30 -6.48 -9.16 -9.08
N VAL A 31 -5.31 -9.32 -8.51
CA VAL A 31 -4.99 -10.42 -7.60
C VAL A 31 -4.37 -9.89 -6.33
N TYR A 32 -4.79 -10.42 -5.20
CA TYR A 32 -4.16 -10.14 -3.92
C TYR A 32 -3.28 -11.33 -3.51
N ASP A 33 -2.11 -11.06 -2.98
CA ASP A 33 -1.21 -12.07 -2.46
C ASP A 33 -0.60 -11.57 -1.17
N GLY A 34 -0.88 -12.22 -0.07
CA GLY A 34 -0.34 -11.80 1.22
C GLY A 34 -1.15 -12.30 2.39
N ASP A 35 -1.03 -11.60 3.51
CA ASP A 35 -1.65 -11.99 4.75
C ASP A 35 -3.16 -11.78 4.72
N VAL A 36 -3.90 -12.72 5.30
CA VAL A 36 -5.35 -12.59 5.43
C VAL A 36 -5.74 -12.73 6.90
N GLY A 37 -6.79 -12.07 7.27
CA GLY A 37 -7.33 -12.16 8.62
C GLY A 37 -8.28 -13.34 8.78
N LYS A 38 -8.86 -13.45 9.97
CA LYS A 38 -9.79 -14.56 10.26
C LYS A 38 -11.03 -14.52 9.40
N ASP A 39 -11.40 -13.36 8.92
CA ASP A 39 -12.56 -13.18 8.05
C ASP A 39 -12.24 -13.49 6.58
N GLY A 40 -11.02 -13.90 6.28
CA GLY A 40 -10.61 -14.20 4.90
C GLY A 40 -10.29 -12.98 4.07
N LYS A 41 -10.28 -11.80 4.67
CA LYS A 41 -9.95 -10.58 3.94
C LYS A 41 -8.49 -10.20 4.14
N PRO A 42 -7.88 -9.55 3.15
CA PRO A 42 -6.52 -9.04 3.32
C PRO A 42 -6.34 -8.26 4.62
N SER A 43 -5.35 -8.63 5.38
CA SER A 43 -5.07 -7.98 6.66
C SER A 43 -3.62 -8.26 7.02
N GLY A 44 -2.81 -7.24 7.16
CA GLY A 44 -1.37 -7.37 7.36
C GLY A 44 -0.63 -6.91 6.13
N LYS A 45 0.43 -7.58 5.76
CA LYS A 45 1.22 -7.19 4.60
C LYS A 45 0.77 -7.94 3.36
N GLY A 46 0.73 -7.26 2.25
CA GLY A 46 0.35 -7.93 1.00
C GLY A 46 0.65 -7.13 -0.23
N THR A 47 0.38 -7.74 -1.37
CA THR A 47 0.55 -7.15 -2.68
C THR A 47 -0.74 -7.32 -3.46
N TRP A 48 -1.21 -6.25 -4.06
CA TRP A 48 -2.35 -6.26 -4.96
C TRP A 48 -1.84 -5.84 -6.33
N LYS A 49 -2.14 -6.62 -7.35
CA LYS A 49 -1.69 -6.32 -8.71
C LYS A 49 -2.80 -6.52 -9.70
N CYS A 50 -2.88 -5.64 -10.66
CA CYS A 50 -3.85 -5.73 -11.74
C CYS A 50 -3.15 -5.88 -13.09
N GLN A 51 -3.86 -6.47 -14.04
CA GLN A 51 -3.32 -6.71 -15.38
C GLN A 51 -3.03 -5.41 -16.13
N ASP A 52 -3.69 -4.31 -15.74
CA ASP A 52 -3.48 -3.01 -16.38
C ASP A 52 -2.25 -2.27 -15.86
N GLY A 53 -1.50 -2.87 -14.95
CA GLY A 53 -0.28 -2.26 -14.42
C GLY A 53 -0.43 -1.56 -13.08
N ARG A 54 -1.66 -1.44 -12.57
CA ARG A 54 -1.85 -0.89 -11.22
C ARG A 54 -1.35 -1.91 -10.20
N SER A 55 -0.75 -1.43 -9.12
CA SER A 55 -0.37 -2.32 -8.03
C SER A 55 -0.29 -1.57 -6.71
N TYR A 56 -0.35 -2.30 -5.63
CA TYR A 56 -0.15 -1.77 -4.29
C TYR A 56 0.65 -2.80 -3.49
N VAL A 57 1.67 -2.33 -2.81
CA VAL A 57 2.46 -3.16 -1.92
C VAL A 57 2.46 -2.47 -0.57
N GLY A 58 2.00 -3.12 0.46
CA GLY A 58 1.99 -2.50 1.78
C GLY A 58 1.02 -3.16 2.73
N SER A 59 0.52 -2.38 3.67
CA SER A 59 -0.34 -2.87 4.72
C SER A 59 -1.81 -2.84 4.31
N PHE A 60 -2.55 -3.81 4.78
CA PHE A 60 -4.00 -3.94 4.55
C PHE A 60 -4.71 -4.11 5.89
N LYS A 61 -5.95 -3.69 5.95
CA LYS A 61 -6.79 -3.92 7.09
C LYS A 61 -8.22 -4.09 6.61
N SER A 62 -8.85 -5.18 6.99
CA SER A 62 -10.23 -5.47 6.60
C SER A 62 -10.46 -5.36 5.09
N GLY A 63 -9.49 -5.83 4.32
CA GLY A 63 -9.58 -5.86 2.86
C GLY A 63 -9.20 -4.58 2.14
N LYS A 64 -8.80 -3.54 2.87
CA LYS A 64 -8.50 -2.25 2.27
C LYS A 64 -7.06 -1.85 2.51
N PHE A 65 -6.51 -1.00 1.63
CA PHE A 65 -5.20 -0.42 1.85
C PHE A 65 -5.28 0.38 3.16
N ASP A 66 -4.39 0.08 4.09
CA ASP A 66 -4.44 0.76 5.39
C ASP A 66 -3.03 0.69 5.99
N GLY A 67 -2.45 1.82 6.30
CA GLY A 67 -1.09 1.92 6.78
C GLY A 67 -0.13 2.30 5.67
N LYS A 68 1.13 2.02 5.86
CA LYS A 68 2.15 2.42 4.90
C LYS A 68 2.09 1.54 3.67
N GLY A 69 2.19 2.14 2.51
CA GLY A 69 2.19 1.40 1.25
C GLY A 69 2.68 2.21 0.07
N ALA A 70 2.86 1.51 -1.04
CA ALA A 70 3.29 2.10 -2.29
C ALA A 70 2.31 1.69 -3.38
N TYR A 71 1.67 2.65 -3.99
CA TYR A 71 0.71 2.43 -5.06
C TYR A 71 1.34 2.82 -6.39
N THR A 72 1.29 1.93 -7.38
CA THR A 72 1.80 2.23 -8.72
C THR A 72 0.63 2.52 -9.65
N VAL A 73 0.70 3.65 -10.31
CA VAL A 73 -0.34 4.11 -11.22
C VAL A 73 -0.15 3.48 -12.58
N SER A 74 -1.24 3.03 -13.18
CA SER A 74 -1.18 2.42 -14.51
C SER A 74 -0.68 3.40 -15.56
N GLY A 75 0.02 2.89 -16.55
CA GLY A 75 0.43 3.69 -17.70
C GLY A 75 -0.69 3.99 -18.69
N ASN A 76 -1.83 3.30 -18.57
CA ASN A 76 -2.92 3.47 -19.50
C ASN A 76 -3.79 4.69 -19.27
N GLY A 77 -3.55 5.36 -18.23
CA GLY A 77 -3.84 6.78 -18.10
C GLY A 77 -5.23 7.32 -17.98
N GLU A 78 -6.26 6.54 -18.05
CA GLU A 78 -7.56 7.12 -17.93
C GLU A 78 -8.23 6.83 -16.66
N THR A 79 -7.54 6.31 -15.73
CA THR A 79 -8.20 5.82 -14.58
C THR A 79 -8.27 6.83 -13.50
N PHE A 80 -9.45 6.99 -13.04
CA PHE A 80 -9.70 7.67 -11.80
C PHE A 80 -9.06 6.77 -10.75
N ILE A 81 -8.07 7.25 -10.09
CA ILE A 81 -7.36 6.42 -9.13
C ILE A 81 -8.08 6.55 -7.81
N GLU A 82 -8.80 5.51 -7.46
CA GLU A 82 -9.62 5.51 -6.26
C GLU A 82 -8.89 5.96 -5.00
N PRO A 83 -7.71 5.44 -4.69
CA PRO A 83 -7.04 5.88 -3.45
C PRO A 83 -6.71 7.36 -3.45
N PHE A 84 -6.66 8.00 -4.61
CA PHE A 84 -6.27 9.39 -4.72
C PHE A 84 -7.38 10.30 -5.22
N SER A 85 -8.55 9.76 -5.50
CA SER A 85 -9.71 10.54 -5.97
C SER A 85 -9.30 11.60 -7.00
N SER A 86 -8.44 11.21 -7.90
CA SER A 86 -7.86 12.14 -8.82
C SER A 86 -7.62 11.48 -10.17
N ASN A 87 -7.95 12.20 -11.21
CA ASN A 87 -7.61 11.76 -12.54
C ASN A 87 -6.24 12.33 -12.82
N SER A 88 -5.24 11.47 -12.84
CA SER A 88 -3.97 12.07 -12.98
C SER A 88 -3.17 11.41 -14.05
N ALA A 89 -3.42 11.86 -15.25
CA ALA A 89 -2.55 11.54 -16.36
C ALA A 89 -1.10 11.88 -16.03
N LYS A 90 -0.90 12.85 -15.16
CA LYS A 90 0.44 13.28 -14.78
C LYS A 90 1.14 12.28 -13.87
N LEU A 91 0.40 11.39 -13.21
CA LEU A 91 0.99 10.40 -12.32
C LEU A 91 1.20 9.04 -12.99
N ARG A 92 0.99 8.94 -14.29
CA ARG A 92 1.18 7.68 -15.00
C ARG A 92 2.54 7.09 -14.73
N ASN A 93 2.55 5.80 -14.50
CA ASN A 93 3.77 5.04 -14.27
C ASN A 93 4.57 5.50 -13.07
N MET A 94 3.97 6.28 -12.18
CA MET A 94 4.63 6.69 -10.96
C MET A 94 4.24 5.78 -9.80
N THR A 95 5.13 5.69 -8.84
CA THR A 95 4.86 5.00 -7.58
C THR A 95 4.63 6.06 -6.51
N LEU A 96 3.51 5.93 -5.81
CA LEU A 96 3.09 6.89 -4.80
C LEU A 96 3.20 6.22 -3.43
N GLU A 97 4.15 6.68 -2.64
CA GLU A 97 4.45 6.09 -1.34
C GLU A 97 3.98 6.97 -0.20
N GLY A 98 3.26 6.41 0.72
CA GLY A 98 2.77 7.15 1.88
C GLY A 98 1.81 6.32 2.70
N MET A 99 0.96 6.99 3.47
CA MET A 99 0.01 6.33 4.34
C MET A 99 -1.37 6.28 3.72
N PHE A 100 -2.02 5.14 3.90
CA PHE A 100 -3.38 4.94 3.43
C PHE A 100 -4.27 4.71 4.65
N LYS A 101 -5.50 5.12 4.56
CA LYS A 101 -6.46 4.96 5.62
C LYS A 101 -7.79 4.58 5.02
N LYS A 102 -8.27 3.40 5.38
CA LYS A 102 -9.55 2.88 4.87
C LYS A 102 -9.65 2.93 3.34
N GLY A 103 -8.57 2.59 2.67
CA GLY A 103 -8.52 2.51 1.21
C GLY A 103 -8.19 3.82 0.51
N LYS A 104 -7.95 4.89 1.24
CA LYS A 104 -7.70 6.20 0.63
C LYS A 104 -6.37 6.78 1.06
N ALA A 105 -5.75 7.54 0.18
CA ALA A 105 -4.49 8.20 0.49
C ALA A 105 -4.69 9.27 1.56
N HIS A 106 -3.81 9.31 2.54
CA HIS A 106 -3.93 10.26 3.65
C HIS A 106 -2.54 10.70 4.11
N GLY A 107 -2.31 11.98 4.14
CA GLY A 107 -1.02 12.55 4.58
C GLY A 107 -0.05 12.78 3.43
N ASN A 108 1.22 12.77 3.74
CA ASN A 108 2.24 13.09 2.76
C ASN A 108 2.61 11.89 1.92
N PHE A 109 2.72 12.12 0.62
CA PHE A 109 3.13 11.10 -0.33
C PHE A 109 4.31 11.58 -1.15
N THR A 110 5.18 10.65 -1.47
CA THR A 110 6.25 10.91 -2.43
C THR A 110 5.88 10.20 -3.71
N ALA A 111 5.78 10.94 -4.79
CA ALA A 111 5.56 10.38 -6.13
C ALA A 111 6.90 10.25 -6.81
N SER A 112 7.27 9.03 -7.15
CA SER A 112 8.56 8.74 -7.78
C SER A 112 8.38 8.12 -9.14
N GLN A 113 9.32 8.38 -10.04
CA GLN A 113 9.35 7.76 -11.33
C GLN A 113 10.71 7.09 -11.48
N ASN A 114 10.72 5.80 -11.73
CA ASN A 114 11.94 5.01 -11.83
C ASN A 114 12.83 5.20 -10.59
N GLY A 115 12.22 5.26 -9.42
CA GLY A 115 12.95 5.40 -8.16
C GLY A 115 13.37 6.82 -7.81
N THR A 116 13.11 7.79 -8.68
CA THR A 116 13.49 9.18 -8.43
C THR A 116 12.27 9.98 -8.00
N PRO A 117 12.30 10.64 -6.83
CA PRO A 117 11.18 11.48 -6.41
C PRO A 117 10.95 12.64 -7.38
N VAL A 118 9.72 12.83 -7.77
CA VAL A 118 9.33 13.87 -8.72
C VAL A 118 8.43 14.90 -8.04
N PHE A 119 7.52 14.44 -7.19
CA PHE A 119 6.60 15.33 -6.47
C PHE A 119 6.44 14.88 -5.03
N ILE A 120 6.15 15.83 -4.17
CA ILE A 120 5.67 15.55 -2.82
C ILE A 120 4.23 16.04 -2.80
N MET A 121 3.33 15.21 -2.36
CA MET A 121 1.91 15.54 -2.34
C MET A 121 1.35 15.44 -0.93
N LYS A 122 0.38 16.26 -0.61
CA LYS A 122 -0.35 16.13 0.62
C LYS A 122 -1.76 15.70 0.26
N CYS A 123 -2.19 14.59 0.81
CA CYS A 123 -3.49 14.00 0.52
C CYS A 123 -4.38 13.97 1.76
N GLU A 124 -5.68 14.10 1.55
CA GLU A 124 -6.63 14.05 2.61
C GLU A 124 -7.86 13.34 2.08
N ASP A 125 -8.19 12.19 2.64
CA ASP A 125 -9.29 11.35 2.19
C ASP A 125 -9.27 11.07 0.67
N GLY A 126 -8.07 10.82 0.17
CA GLY A 126 -7.88 10.54 -1.25
C GLY A 126 -7.73 11.77 -2.13
N MET A 127 -8.00 12.95 -1.61
CA MET A 127 -7.89 14.16 -2.42
C MET A 127 -6.51 14.77 -2.30
N ILE A 128 -5.91 15.12 -3.42
CA ILE A 128 -4.61 15.78 -3.43
C ILE A 128 -4.84 17.25 -3.12
N LYS A 129 -4.34 17.69 -1.98
CA LYS A 129 -4.54 19.08 -1.52
C LYS A 129 -3.39 19.98 -1.87
N GLU A 130 -2.22 19.44 -2.01
CA GLU A 130 -1.03 20.24 -2.24
C GLU A 130 0.01 19.41 -2.98
N VAL A 131 0.71 20.00 -3.92
CA VAL A 131 1.81 19.38 -4.65
C VAL A 131 3.02 20.30 -4.60
N LYS A 132 4.14 19.73 -4.24
CA LYS A 132 5.40 20.48 -4.17
C LYS A 132 6.48 19.72 -4.87
N LEU A 133 7.52 20.38 -5.27
CA LEU A 133 8.71 19.73 -5.77
C LEU A 133 9.51 19.18 -4.58
N PRO A 134 10.20 18.08 -4.75
CA PRO A 134 11.02 17.55 -3.67
C PRO A 134 12.14 18.53 -3.35
N LYS A 135 12.55 18.56 -2.09
CA LYS A 135 13.69 19.37 -1.73
C LYS A 135 14.88 18.79 -2.44
N LYS A 136 15.67 19.63 -3.07
CA LYS A 136 16.90 19.19 -3.64
C LYS A 136 17.73 18.62 -2.52
N SER A 137 18.05 17.37 -2.62
CA SER A 137 19.02 16.84 -1.72
C SER A 137 20.26 17.66 -1.97
N ALA A 138 20.90 18.04 -0.93
CA ALA A 138 22.09 18.82 -1.03
C ALA A 138 23.14 18.01 -1.70
N SER A 139 23.10 17.95 -2.96
CA SER A 139 24.06 17.18 -3.59
C SER A 139 25.25 18.01 -3.68
N LYS A 140 26.24 17.58 -3.22
CA LYS A 140 27.35 18.10 -3.32
C LYS A 140 28.01 17.87 -4.44
N THR A 141 27.79 18.35 -5.32
CA THR A 141 28.57 18.17 -6.37
C THR A 141 29.66 19.05 -6.31
N LYS A 142 30.50 18.77 -6.52
CA LYS A 142 31.48 19.44 -6.62
C LYS A 142 31.86 19.48 -7.67
#